data_745359e6a6d7e6108a73812fe2e4fe78
#
_entry.id   745359e6a6d7e6108a73812fe2e4fe78
#
_cell.length_a   1.000
_cell.length_b   1.000
_cell.length_c   1.000
_cell.angle_alpha   90.00
_cell.angle_beta   90.00
_cell.angle_gamma   90.00
#
_symmetry.space_group_name_H-M   'P 1'
#
loop_
_entity.id
_entity.type
_entity.pdbx_description
1 polymer ?
#
loop_
_entity_poly.entity_id
_entity_poly.type
_entity_poly.pdbx_seq_one_letter_code
_entity_poly.pdbx_strand_id
1 'polypeptide(L)'
;ATAQAAALRWQAHCAERWLAACRPAVVVWPWENHAWERQFVRIARQSGARTIGYQHATVAQREWNYSPKTNSDGEKSLPDLILCSGAAGKDGLLALGHPADRIRIGGALRWKNNCVRSSDPTAPVYVALPADHLIADEMIVAIRPLAEAGQTFVVKSHPMYPYDFTDTPTLQRTDANLADVEAISVVLYAATTVGLEALLQGLPVVRFIPQGRVSVDVVPTGFKQPAADAANLSRALDSAEPTNISDQVFAEPDLETWQKVLFPSSTN
;
A
#
# COMPACT_ATOMS: atom_id res chain seq x y z
N ALA A 1 -2.44 23.63 -21.82
CA ALA A 1 -2.96 22.79 -20.73
C ALA A 1 -2.67 21.32 -21.07
N THR A 2 -2.19 20.55 -20.09
CA THR A 2 -1.98 19.11 -20.26
C THR A 2 -3.30 18.35 -20.14
N ALA A 3 -3.38 17.12 -20.68
CA ALA A 3 -4.54 16.24 -20.51
C ALA A 3 -4.89 16.04 -19.03
N GLN A 4 -3.88 15.92 -18.18
CA GLN A 4 -4.07 15.79 -16.73
C GLN A 4 -4.73 17.03 -16.11
N ALA A 5 -4.33 18.24 -16.52
CA ALA A 5 -4.95 19.47 -16.04
C ALA A 5 -6.41 19.59 -16.50
N ALA A 6 -6.73 19.14 -17.71
CA ALA A 6 -8.11 19.09 -18.21
C ALA A 6 -8.95 18.07 -17.42
N ALA A 7 -8.41 16.89 -17.11
CA ALA A 7 -9.07 15.88 -16.29
C ALA A 7 -9.37 16.39 -14.88
N LEU A 8 -8.41 17.07 -14.23
CA LEU A 8 -8.61 17.68 -12.91
C LEU A 8 -9.71 18.73 -12.93
N ARG A 9 -9.76 19.59 -13.96
CA ARG A 9 -10.84 20.59 -14.09
C ARG A 9 -12.21 19.95 -14.28
N TRP A 10 -12.26 18.86 -15.05
CA TRP A 10 -13.50 18.09 -15.24
C TRP A 10 -13.96 17.44 -13.92
N GLN A 11 -13.07 16.83 -13.19
CA GLN A 11 -13.37 16.27 -11.86
C GLN A 11 -13.87 17.33 -10.90
N ALA A 12 -13.26 18.53 -10.88
CA ALA A 12 -13.72 19.65 -10.09
C ALA A 12 -15.15 20.06 -10.44
N HIS A 13 -15.44 20.22 -11.73
CA HIS A 13 -16.78 20.57 -12.20
C HIS A 13 -17.83 19.52 -11.79
N CYS A 14 -17.49 18.23 -11.90
CA CYS A 14 -18.38 17.15 -11.43
C CYS A 14 -18.61 17.22 -9.92
N ALA A 15 -17.55 17.46 -9.13
CA ALA A 15 -17.64 17.59 -7.68
C ALA A 15 -18.51 18.78 -7.26
N GLU A 16 -18.34 19.94 -7.88
CA GLU A 16 -19.16 21.14 -7.63
C GLU A 16 -20.65 20.86 -7.87
N ARG A 17 -20.97 20.25 -9.00
CA ARG A 17 -22.37 19.91 -9.35
C ARG A 17 -22.96 18.88 -8.39
N TRP A 18 -22.20 17.85 -8.04
CA TRP A 18 -22.64 16.82 -7.11
C TRP A 18 -22.90 17.41 -5.72
N LEU A 19 -21.97 18.19 -5.18
CA LEU A 19 -22.11 18.85 -3.88
C LEU A 19 -23.30 19.82 -3.84
N ALA A 20 -23.50 20.59 -4.91
CA ALA A 20 -24.64 21.49 -5.02
C ALA A 20 -25.99 20.76 -5.04
N ALA A 21 -26.05 19.58 -5.68
CA ALA A 21 -27.26 18.78 -5.78
C ALA A 21 -27.56 17.99 -4.48
N CYS A 22 -26.54 17.34 -3.91
CA CYS A 22 -26.70 16.43 -2.77
C CYS A 22 -26.64 17.13 -1.42
N ARG A 23 -25.92 18.26 -1.31
CA ARG A 23 -25.69 19.05 -0.09
C ARG A 23 -25.35 18.18 1.13
N PRO A 24 -24.34 17.30 1.05
CA PRO A 24 -23.99 16.43 2.16
C PRO A 24 -23.42 17.26 3.32
N ALA A 25 -23.76 16.92 4.55
CA ALA A 25 -23.13 17.51 5.74
C ALA A 25 -21.70 17.01 5.94
N VAL A 26 -21.43 15.74 5.56
CA VAL A 26 -20.13 15.06 5.69
C VAL A 26 -19.86 14.32 4.40
N VAL A 27 -18.61 14.37 3.95
CA VAL A 27 -18.10 13.54 2.86
C VAL A 27 -16.90 12.73 3.35
N VAL A 28 -16.85 11.46 2.98
CA VAL A 28 -15.74 10.56 3.29
C VAL A 28 -15.32 9.80 2.03
N TRP A 29 -14.01 9.60 1.86
CA TRP A 29 -13.47 8.84 0.73
C TRP A 29 -12.15 8.15 1.10
N PRO A 30 -11.75 7.08 0.37
CA PRO A 30 -10.39 6.53 0.44
C PRO A 30 -9.39 7.62 0.02
N TRP A 31 -8.50 8.01 0.92
CA TRP A 31 -7.65 9.17 0.76
C TRP A 31 -6.17 8.80 0.61
N GLU A 32 -5.55 9.30 -0.44
CA GLU A 32 -4.12 9.16 -0.75
C GLU A 32 -3.44 10.52 -1.03
N ASN A 33 -4.15 11.61 -0.78
CA ASN A 33 -3.68 12.98 -0.93
C ASN A 33 -3.25 13.37 -2.37
N HIS A 34 -3.91 12.80 -3.37
CA HIS A 34 -3.71 13.16 -4.77
C HIS A 34 -4.23 14.55 -5.11
N ALA A 35 -3.81 15.09 -6.25
CA ALA A 35 -4.18 16.44 -6.69
C ALA A 35 -5.69 16.68 -6.78
N TRP A 36 -6.46 15.67 -7.26
CA TRP A 36 -7.92 15.75 -7.35
C TRP A 36 -8.59 15.80 -5.98
N GLU A 37 -8.06 15.06 -4.99
CA GLU A 37 -8.57 15.02 -3.63
C GLU A 37 -8.37 16.35 -2.92
N ARG A 38 -7.21 16.98 -3.11
CA ARG A 38 -6.92 18.31 -2.58
C ARG A 38 -7.86 19.36 -3.15
N GLN A 39 -8.18 19.26 -4.43
CA GLN A 39 -9.18 20.12 -5.07
C GLN A 39 -10.59 19.84 -4.54
N PHE A 40 -10.95 18.55 -4.38
CA PHE A 40 -12.22 18.13 -3.81
C PHE A 40 -12.44 18.67 -2.39
N VAL A 41 -11.43 18.61 -1.52
CA VAL A 41 -11.48 19.19 -0.17
C VAL A 41 -11.86 20.67 -0.20
N ARG A 42 -11.24 21.46 -1.09
CA ARG A 42 -11.55 22.90 -1.18
C ARG A 42 -12.98 23.15 -1.63
N ILE A 43 -13.44 22.41 -2.63
CA ILE A 43 -14.81 22.54 -3.14
C ILE A 43 -15.83 22.11 -2.07
N ALA A 44 -15.58 20.99 -1.39
CA ALA A 44 -16.45 20.48 -0.33
C ALA A 44 -16.58 21.49 0.83
N ARG A 45 -15.48 22.10 1.27
CA ARG A 45 -15.51 23.14 2.31
C ARG A 45 -16.28 24.38 1.87
N GLN A 46 -16.13 24.79 0.61
CA GLN A 46 -16.91 25.92 0.07
C GLN A 46 -18.41 25.63 0.06
N SER A 47 -18.79 24.38 -0.10
CA SER A 47 -20.20 23.94 -0.02
C SER A 47 -20.70 23.73 1.42
N GLY A 48 -19.85 23.90 2.45
CA GLY A 48 -20.16 23.69 3.86
C GLY A 48 -20.08 22.23 4.34
N ALA A 49 -19.62 21.31 3.49
CA ALA A 49 -19.45 19.92 3.86
C ALA A 49 -18.16 19.72 4.68
N ARG A 50 -18.26 18.94 5.77
CA ARG A 50 -17.10 18.44 6.51
C ARG A 50 -16.42 17.33 5.71
N THR A 51 -15.09 17.33 5.70
CA THR A 51 -14.28 16.43 4.88
C THR A 51 -13.51 15.42 5.74
N ILE A 52 -13.62 14.13 5.42
CA ILE A 52 -12.95 13.04 6.13
C ILE A 52 -12.21 12.19 5.12
N GLY A 53 -10.88 12.13 5.23
CA GLY A 53 -10.05 11.22 4.46
C GLY A 53 -9.86 9.90 5.20
N TYR A 54 -10.12 8.76 4.56
CA TYR A 54 -9.76 7.45 5.10
C TYR A 54 -8.46 6.99 4.47
N GLN A 55 -7.36 7.03 5.25
CA GLN A 55 -6.07 6.49 4.82
C GLN A 55 -6.14 4.96 4.89
N HIS A 56 -6.36 4.35 3.75
CA HIS A 56 -6.57 2.91 3.61
C HIS A 56 -5.33 2.16 3.12
N ALA A 57 -4.45 2.82 2.38
CA ALA A 57 -3.15 2.32 1.95
C ALA A 57 -2.08 2.63 3.01
N THR A 58 -1.03 1.83 3.09
CA THR A 58 0.08 2.11 4.02
C THR A 58 0.79 3.41 3.64
N VAL A 59 1.33 4.11 4.63
CA VAL A 59 2.22 5.26 4.42
C VAL A 59 3.65 4.75 4.51
N ALA A 60 4.21 4.39 3.35
CA ALA A 60 5.54 3.84 3.25
C ALA A 60 6.61 4.93 3.02
N GLN A 61 7.88 4.53 3.09
CA GLN A 61 9.00 5.42 2.83
C GLN A 61 8.96 5.92 1.36
N ARG A 62 9.10 7.22 1.16
CA ARG A 62 9.09 7.91 -0.16
C ARG A 62 7.71 8.08 -0.80
N GLU A 63 6.63 7.83 -0.10
CA GLU A 63 5.28 8.19 -0.56
C GLU A 63 4.99 9.67 -0.27
N TRP A 64 5.69 10.54 -0.98
CA TRP A 64 5.66 11.99 -0.80
C TRP A 64 4.30 12.63 -1.14
N ASN A 65 3.40 11.92 -1.84
CA ASN A 65 2.03 12.38 -2.06
C ASN A 65 1.32 12.69 -0.75
N TYR A 66 1.55 11.91 0.31
CA TYR A 66 0.97 12.16 1.62
C TYR A 66 1.50 13.43 2.31
N SER A 67 2.67 13.95 1.95
CA SER A 67 3.22 15.12 2.61
C SER A 67 2.44 16.39 2.31
N PRO A 68 2.00 17.18 3.32
CA PRO A 68 1.38 18.49 3.11
C PRO A 68 2.33 19.48 2.44
N LYS A 69 3.66 19.27 2.57
CA LYS A 69 4.70 20.15 2.02
C LYS A 69 4.86 20.04 0.49
N THR A 70 4.29 19.02 -0.15
CA THR A 70 4.34 18.87 -1.61
C THR A 70 3.34 19.76 -2.35
N ASN A 71 2.57 20.56 -1.65
CA ASN A 71 1.55 21.43 -2.21
C ASN A 71 1.66 22.85 -1.62
N SER A 72 1.56 23.87 -2.46
CA SER A 72 1.55 25.29 -2.06
C SER A 72 0.39 25.64 -1.13
N ASP A 73 -0.74 24.94 -1.22
CA ASP A 73 -1.89 25.14 -0.33
C ASP A 73 -1.63 24.62 1.10
N GLY A 74 -0.63 23.76 1.27
CA GLY A 74 -0.29 23.14 2.55
C GLY A 74 -1.53 22.47 3.19
N GLU A 75 -1.79 22.80 4.44
CA GLU A 75 -2.90 22.26 5.22
C GLU A 75 -4.30 22.66 4.74
N LYS A 76 -4.42 23.73 3.94
CA LYS A 76 -5.72 24.22 3.47
C LYS A 76 -6.45 23.25 2.55
N SER A 77 -5.72 22.33 1.94
CA SER A 77 -6.27 21.29 1.07
C SER A 77 -6.26 19.90 1.69
N LEU A 78 -5.94 19.78 2.97
CA LEU A 78 -6.07 18.51 3.71
C LEU A 78 -7.51 18.34 4.21
N PRO A 79 -7.99 17.07 4.37
CA PRO A 79 -9.25 16.79 5.02
C PRO A 79 -9.34 17.42 6.43
N ASP A 80 -10.54 17.73 6.91
CA ASP A 80 -10.76 18.22 8.27
C ASP A 80 -10.38 17.16 9.31
N LEU A 81 -10.53 15.88 8.94
CA LEU A 81 -10.10 14.74 9.72
C LEU A 81 -9.55 13.65 8.80
N ILE A 82 -8.50 12.96 9.26
CA ILE A 82 -7.96 11.77 8.61
C ILE A 82 -8.15 10.59 9.56
N LEU A 83 -8.85 9.56 9.09
CA LEU A 83 -8.96 8.28 9.78
C LEU A 83 -7.92 7.33 9.21
N CYS A 84 -7.01 6.86 10.06
CA CYS A 84 -5.97 5.91 9.69
C CYS A 84 -6.39 4.48 9.92
N SER A 85 -5.90 3.57 9.09
CA SER A 85 -6.10 2.13 9.22
C SER A 85 -5.41 1.51 10.44
N GLY A 86 -4.41 2.19 11.03
CA GLY A 86 -3.69 1.73 12.22
C GLY A 86 -2.62 2.71 12.69
N ALA A 87 -1.86 2.29 13.70
CA ALA A 87 -0.83 3.12 14.32
C ALA A 87 0.28 3.50 13.34
N ALA A 88 0.77 2.57 12.54
CA ALA A 88 1.82 2.83 11.55
C ALA A 88 1.42 3.91 10.52
N GLY A 89 0.15 3.92 10.07
CA GLY A 89 -0.37 4.96 9.20
C GLY A 89 -0.40 6.32 9.88
N LYS A 90 -0.87 6.38 11.13
CA LYS A 90 -0.84 7.61 11.95
C LYS A 90 0.57 8.14 12.13
N ASP A 91 1.51 7.30 12.53
CA ASP A 91 2.90 7.68 12.78
C ASP A 91 3.59 8.16 11.49
N GLY A 92 3.33 7.48 10.37
CA GLY A 92 3.80 7.90 9.05
C GLY A 92 3.32 9.29 8.66
N LEU A 93 2.02 9.60 8.86
CA LEU A 93 1.47 10.93 8.58
C LEU A 93 2.04 12.01 9.51
N LEU A 94 2.21 11.71 10.81
CA LEU A 94 2.85 12.63 11.75
C LEU A 94 4.30 12.95 11.35
N ALA A 95 5.06 11.93 10.94
CA ALA A 95 6.43 12.10 10.46
C ALA A 95 6.52 12.95 9.18
N LEU A 96 5.49 12.93 8.34
CA LEU A 96 5.38 13.78 7.15
C LEU A 96 4.92 15.21 7.46
N GLY A 97 4.55 15.51 8.72
CA GLY A 97 4.20 16.83 9.19
C GLY A 97 2.72 17.15 9.18
N HIS A 98 1.84 16.14 9.20
CA HIS A 98 0.40 16.37 9.38
C HIS A 98 0.08 16.83 10.81
N PRO A 99 -0.93 17.69 11.00
CA PRO A 99 -1.39 18.11 12.32
C PRO A 99 -1.98 16.94 13.10
N ALA A 100 -1.51 16.73 14.34
CA ALA A 100 -1.91 15.59 15.16
C ALA A 100 -3.40 15.60 15.55
N ASP A 101 -3.99 16.78 15.69
CA ASP A 101 -5.40 16.98 16.02
C ASP A 101 -6.33 16.54 14.88
N ARG A 102 -5.83 16.46 13.65
CA ARG A 102 -6.58 15.98 12.47
C ARG A 102 -6.45 14.49 12.21
N ILE A 103 -5.72 13.74 13.00
CA ILE A 103 -5.48 12.31 12.76
C ILE A 103 -6.09 11.48 13.88
N ARG A 104 -6.87 10.46 13.50
CA ARG A 104 -7.38 9.44 14.44
C ARG A 104 -7.23 8.05 13.82
N ILE A 105 -7.15 7.04 14.64
CA ILE A 105 -7.22 5.64 14.19
C ILE A 105 -8.69 5.27 14.10
N GLY A 106 -9.12 4.86 12.91
CA GLY A 106 -10.47 4.36 12.62
C GLY A 106 -10.50 2.85 12.36
N GLY A 107 -9.31 2.24 12.28
CA GLY A 107 -9.14 0.83 11.97
C GLY A 107 -9.19 0.50 10.47
N ALA A 108 -8.84 -0.71 10.13
CA ALA A 108 -8.67 -1.20 8.77
C ALA A 108 -9.94 -1.88 8.24
N LEU A 109 -10.76 -1.16 7.48
CA LEU A 109 -12.05 -1.67 6.96
C LEU A 109 -11.88 -2.77 5.90
N ARG A 110 -10.75 -2.82 5.22
CA ARG A 110 -10.47 -3.79 4.13
C ARG A 110 -9.64 -4.98 4.59
N TRP A 111 -9.04 -4.89 5.76
CA TRP A 111 -8.12 -5.90 6.24
C TRP A 111 -8.80 -6.76 7.30
N LYS A 112 -8.86 -8.04 7.06
CA LYS A 112 -9.26 -9.01 8.10
C LYS A 112 -7.97 -9.52 8.74
N ASN A 113 -7.97 -9.73 10.06
CA ASN A 113 -6.86 -10.38 10.74
C ASN A 113 -6.58 -11.72 10.04
N ASN A 114 -5.48 -11.79 9.31
CA ASN A 114 -5.07 -13.00 8.64
C ASN A 114 -4.49 -13.96 9.68
N CYS A 115 -4.85 -15.22 9.55
CA CYS A 115 -4.20 -16.28 10.33
C CYS A 115 -2.69 -16.23 10.08
N VAL A 116 -1.92 -16.24 11.15
CA VAL A 116 -0.46 -16.44 11.06
C VAL A 116 -0.22 -17.78 10.37
N ARG A 117 0.64 -17.77 9.37
CA ARG A 117 1.03 -18.96 8.60
C ARG A 117 2.45 -19.37 8.98
N SER A 118 2.69 -20.66 9.05
CA SER A 118 4.05 -21.19 9.10
C SER A 118 4.62 -21.31 7.69
N SER A 119 5.89 -20.95 7.52
CA SER A 119 6.64 -21.23 6.29
C SER A 119 7.11 -22.68 6.27
N ASP A 120 7.26 -23.23 5.07
CA ASP A 120 7.90 -24.52 4.84
C ASP A 120 9.21 -24.29 4.05
N PRO A 121 10.38 -24.49 4.68
CA PRO A 121 11.67 -24.26 4.00
C PRO A 121 11.89 -25.10 2.74
N THR A 122 11.13 -26.19 2.56
CA THR A 122 11.23 -27.06 1.38
C THR A 122 10.28 -26.65 0.25
N ALA A 123 9.36 -25.74 0.53
CA ALA A 123 8.39 -25.25 -0.44
C ALA A 123 9.03 -24.22 -1.41
N PRO A 124 8.37 -23.93 -2.55
CA PRO A 124 8.84 -22.91 -3.48
C PRO A 124 8.91 -21.51 -2.86
N VAL A 125 9.83 -20.69 -3.37
CA VAL A 125 9.81 -19.24 -3.16
C VAL A 125 8.66 -18.64 -3.96
N TYR A 126 7.77 -17.89 -3.30
CA TYR A 126 6.70 -17.16 -3.97
C TYR A 126 7.22 -15.81 -4.43
N VAL A 127 7.20 -15.56 -5.73
CA VAL A 127 7.69 -14.31 -6.35
C VAL A 127 6.52 -13.46 -6.79
N ALA A 128 6.35 -12.29 -6.20
CA ALA A 128 5.35 -11.31 -6.59
C ALA A 128 5.97 -10.24 -7.49
N LEU A 129 5.72 -10.31 -8.79
CA LEU A 129 6.23 -9.33 -9.74
C LEU A 129 5.49 -7.99 -9.61
N PRO A 130 6.20 -6.84 -9.68
CA PRO A 130 5.60 -5.53 -9.67
C PRO A 130 4.94 -5.18 -11.02
N ALA A 131 4.20 -4.06 -11.05
CA ALA A 131 3.64 -3.51 -12.28
C ALA A 131 4.72 -2.97 -13.24
N ASP A 132 5.88 -2.59 -12.74
CA ASP A 132 7.01 -2.12 -13.56
C ASP A 132 7.74 -3.31 -14.19
N HIS A 133 7.57 -3.47 -15.52
CA HIS A 133 8.17 -4.57 -16.28
C HIS A 133 9.70 -4.57 -16.22
N LEU A 134 10.34 -3.41 -16.11
CA LEU A 134 11.80 -3.35 -16.03
C LEU A 134 12.33 -3.88 -14.69
N ILE A 135 11.55 -3.72 -13.61
CA ILE A 135 11.88 -4.33 -12.33
C ILE A 135 11.57 -5.83 -12.37
N ALA A 136 10.46 -6.21 -13.01
CA ALA A 136 10.11 -7.61 -13.22
C ALA A 136 11.19 -8.37 -14.02
N ASP A 137 11.73 -7.75 -15.09
CA ASP A 137 12.87 -8.26 -15.86
C ASP A 137 14.08 -8.54 -14.97
N GLU A 138 14.47 -7.56 -14.15
CA GLU A 138 15.62 -7.71 -13.24
C GLU A 138 15.39 -8.83 -12.21
N MET A 139 14.16 -8.97 -11.68
CA MET A 139 13.82 -10.05 -10.76
C MET A 139 13.92 -11.41 -11.43
N ILE A 140 13.34 -11.58 -12.63
CA ILE A 140 13.40 -12.85 -13.38
C ILE A 140 14.85 -13.20 -13.76
N VAL A 141 15.64 -12.23 -14.19
CA VAL A 141 17.07 -12.44 -14.49
C VAL A 141 17.84 -12.88 -13.23
N ALA A 142 17.51 -12.30 -12.07
CA ALA A 142 18.19 -12.63 -10.81
C ALA A 142 17.82 -14.02 -10.26
N ILE A 143 16.57 -14.47 -10.41
CA ILE A 143 16.14 -15.78 -9.89
C ILE A 143 16.46 -16.95 -10.84
N ARG A 144 16.63 -16.71 -12.14
CA ARG A 144 16.88 -17.76 -13.14
C ARG A 144 18.11 -18.63 -12.82
N PRO A 145 19.29 -18.10 -12.49
CA PRO A 145 20.44 -18.91 -12.11
C PRO A 145 20.19 -19.76 -10.86
N LEU A 146 19.38 -19.25 -9.90
CA LEU A 146 19.02 -20.01 -8.70
C LEU A 146 18.05 -21.15 -9.03
N ALA A 147 17.13 -20.92 -9.96
CA ALA A 147 16.24 -21.97 -10.48
C ALA A 147 17.01 -23.05 -11.24
N GLU A 148 18.00 -22.68 -12.05
CA GLU A 148 18.91 -23.61 -12.74
C GLU A 148 19.78 -24.42 -11.75
N ALA A 149 20.07 -23.84 -10.57
CA ALA A 149 20.76 -24.53 -9.48
C ALA A 149 19.83 -25.45 -8.64
N GLY A 150 18.53 -25.49 -8.96
CA GLY A 150 17.57 -26.41 -8.33
C GLY A 150 16.63 -25.78 -7.30
N GLN A 151 16.75 -24.48 -7.00
CA GLN A 151 15.80 -23.77 -6.14
C GLN A 151 14.46 -23.59 -6.88
N THR A 152 13.34 -23.85 -6.21
CA THR A 152 12.01 -23.79 -6.84
C THR A 152 11.34 -22.43 -6.60
N PHE A 153 10.72 -21.89 -7.65
CA PHE A 153 10.02 -20.62 -7.65
C PHE A 153 8.62 -20.76 -8.27
N VAL A 154 7.63 -20.13 -7.64
CA VAL A 154 6.31 -19.87 -8.22
C VAL A 154 6.13 -18.37 -8.38
N VAL A 155 5.89 -17.92 -9.61
CA VAL A 155 5.91 -16.52 -9.99
C VAL A 155 4.52 -16.02 -10.33
N LYS A 156 4.04 -15.05 -9.58
CA LYS A 156 2.79 -14.34 -9.83
C LYS A 156 3.05 -13.01 -10.53
N SER A 157 2.48 -12.82 -11.70
CA SER A 157 2.45 -11.53 -12.38
C SER A 157 1.50 -10.54 -11.70
N HIS A 158 1.77 -9.26 -11.87
CA HIS A 158 0.81 -8.22 -11.44
C HIS A 158 -0.50 -8.36 -12.25
N PRO A 159 -1.69 -8.34 -11.61
CA PRO A 159 -2.95 -8.65 -12.30
C PRO A 159 -3.25 -7.77 -13.53
N MET A 160 -2.89 -6.48 -13.47
CA MET A 160 -3.11 -5.53 -14.57
C MET A 160 -1.93 -5.44 -15.55
N TYR A 161 -0.80 -6.04 -15.23
CA TYR A 161 0.45 -5.97 -16.00
C TYR A 161 1.09 -7.35 -16.06
N PRO A 162 0.49 -8.28 -16.84
CA PRO A 162 1.03 -9.64 -16.99
C PRO A 162 2.43 -9.59 -17.58
N TYR A 163 3.29 -10.47 -17.09
CA TYR A 163 4.68 -10.58 -17.49
C TYR A 163 4.95 -11.98 -18.05
N ASP A 164 5.57 -12.04 -19.24
CA ASP A 164 5.84 -13.29 -19.94
C ASP A 164 7.29 -13.76 -19.71
N PHE A 165 7.44 -15.02 -19.34
CA PHE A 165 8.72 -15.72 -19.27
C PHE A 165 8.51 -17.20 -19.62
N THR A 166 9.59 -17.92 -19.89
CA THR A 166 9.54 -19.36 -20.17
C THR A 166 9.53 -20.14 -18.87
N ASP A 167 8.51 -20.97 -18.66
CA ASP A 167 8.40 -21.88 -17.53
C ASP A 167 9.44 -23.01 -17.62
N THR A 168 9.96 -23.41 -16.49
CA THR A 168 10.83 -24.58 -16.31
C THR A 168 10.34 -25.42 -15.12
N PRO A 169 10.85 -26.62 -14.89
CA PRO A 169 10.44 -27.41 -13.72
C PRO A 169 10.63 -26.70 -12.37
N THR A 170 11.60 -25.77 -12.28
CA THR A 170 11.99 -25.04 -11.07
C THR A 170 11.54 -23.58 -11.07
N LEU A 171 11.01 -23.06 -12.18
CA LEU A 171 10.52 -21.68 -12.31
C LEU A 171 9.17 -21.71 -13.03
N GLN A 172 8.08 -21.61 -12.29
CA GLN A 172 6.72 -21.80 -12.81
C GLN A 172 5.85 -20.58 -12.57
N ARG A 173 4.94 -20.26 -13.52
CA ARG A 173 3.88 -19.27 -13.32
C ARG A 173 2.83 -19.80 -12.36
N THR A 174 2.18 -18.88 -11.64
CA THR A 174 0.97 -19.15 -10.89
C THR A 174 -0.03 -18.01 -11.01
N ASP A 175 -1.32 -18.35 -11.04
CA ASP A 175 -2.42 -17.39 -10.89
C ASP A 175 -2.93 -17.34 -9.46
N ALA A 176 -2.45 -18.22 -8.57
CA ALA A 176 -2.84 -18.24 -7.17
C ALA A 176 -2.36 -16.98 -6.43
N ASN A 177 -3.25 -16.37 -5.65
CA ASN A 177 -2.85 -15.29 -4.75
C ASN A 177 -2.05 -15.88 -3.58
N LEU A 178 -1.32 -15.03 -2.86
CA LEU A 178 -0.51 -15.46 -1.72
C LEU A 178 -1.32 -16.30 -0.72
N ALA A 179 -2.56 -15.91 -0.46
CA ALA A 179 -3.45 -16.60 0.47
C ALA A 179 -3.88 -18.02 0.01
N ASP A 180 -3.85 -18.26 -1.30
CA ASP A 180 -4.34 -19.50 -1.93
C ASP A 180 -3.22 -20.53 -2.15
N VAL A 181 -1.95 -20.15 -1.93
CA VAL A 181 -0.81 -21.07 -2.05
C VAL A 181 -0.62 -21.80 -0.73
N GLU A 182 -0.64 -23.13 -0.78
CA GLU A 182 -0.64 -24.01 0.40
C GLU A 182 0.65 -23.89 1.23
N ALA A 183 1.81 -23.98 0.58
CA ALA A 183 3.11 -23.95 1.23
C ALA A 183 4.07 -22.97 0.53
N ILE A 184 4.79 -22.18 1.30
CA ILE A 184 5.72 -21.15 0.83
C ILE A 184 6.93 -21.14 1.76
N SER A 185 8.14 -21.11 1.18
CA SER A 185 9.38 -20.92 1.95
C SER A 185 9.62 -19.45 2.27
N VAL A 186 9.68 -18.61 1.25
CA VAL A 186 9.95 -17.18 1.34
C VAL A 186 9.10 -16.43 0.31
N VAL A 187 8.71 -15.21 0.61
CA VAL A 187 8.07 -14.30 -0.36
C VAL A 187 9.10 -13.30 -0.86
N LEU A 188 9.39 -13.33 -2.16
CA LEU A 188 10.21 -12.35 -2.85
C LEU A 188 9.32 -11.31 -3.54
N TYR A 189 9.50 -10.04 -3.23
CA TYR A 189 8.71 -8.96 -3.82
C TYR A 189 9.57 -7.72 -4.10
N ALA A 190 9.06 -6.80 -4.92
CA ALA A 190 9.63 -5.46 -5.07
C ALA A 190 8.60 -4.39 -4.62
N ALA A 191 7.97 -3.67 -5.52
CA ALA A 191 7.00 -2.60 -5.24
C ALA A 191 5.56 -3.13 -5.36
N THR A 192 5.16 -4.06 -4.50
CA THR A 192 3.80 -4.65 -4.48
C THR A 192 3.31 -4.88 -3.05
N THR A 193 2.00 -4.77 -2.81
CA THR A 193 1.36 -5.00 -1.50
C THR A 193 1.50 -6.42 -1.00
N VAL A 194 1.86 -7.37 -1.85
CA VAL A 194 2.07 -8.77 -1.49
C VAL A 194 3.17 -8.92 -0.42
N GLY A 195 4.22 -8.07 -0.45
CA GLY A 195 5.25 -8.06 0.58
C GLY A 195 4.69 -7.72 1.97
N LEU A 196 3.78 -6.74 2.03
CA LEU A 196 3.09 -6.41 3.26
C LEU A 196 2.13 -7.53 3.70
N GLU A 197 1.38 -8.10 2.76
CA GLU A 197 0.48 -9.23 3.04
C GLU A 197 1.23 -10.43 3.64
N ALA A 198 2.43 -10.73 3.13
CA ALA A 198 3.29 -11.79 3.65
C ALA A 198 3.76 -11.50 5.08
N LEU A 199 4.23 -10.28 5.35
CA LEU A 199 4.65 -9.86 6.70
C LEU A 199 3.49 -9.94 7.71
N LEU A 200 2.28 -9.57 7.30
CA LEU A 200 1.08 -9.64 8.14
C LEU A 200 0.66 -11.10 8.42
N GLN A 201 1.01 -12.03 7.53
CA GLN A 201 0.81 -13.46 7.71
C GLN A 201 1.97 -14.14 8.47
N GLY A 202 3.03 -13.41 8.83
CA GLY A 202 4.19 -13.97 9.50
C GLY A 202 5.12 -14.80 8.62
N LEU A 203 5.03 -14.66 7.29
CA LEU A 203 5.90 -15.37 6.35
C LEU A 203 7.28 -14.69 6.26
N PRO A 204 8.36 -15.44 5.99
CA PRO A 204 9.65 -14.86 5.61
C PRO A 204 9.52 -14.03 4.34
N VAL A 205 10.14 -12.84 4.32
CA VAL A 205 10.02 -11.90 3.21
C VAL A 205 11.39 -11.36 2.83
N VAL A 206 11.65 -11.29 1.54
CA VAL A 206 12.81 -10.58 0.98
C VAL A 206 12.32 -9.54 -0.01
N ARG A 207 12.75 -8.29 0.19
CA ARG A 207 12.50 -7.22 -0.77
C ARG A 207 13.60 -7.17 -1.82
N PHE A 208 13.24 -7.28 -3.10
CA PHE A 208 14.17 -7.07 -4.19
C PHE A 208 14.44 -5.58 -4.43
N ILE A 209 15.70 -5.20 -4.50
CA ILE A 209 16.17 -3.84 -4.80
C ILE A 209 16.71 -3.80 -6.22
N PRO A 210 16.00 -3.17 -7.18
CA PRO A 210 16.47 -3.06 -8.55
C PRO A 210 17.68 -2.13 -8.64
N GLN A 211 18.58 -2.40 -9.59
CA GLN A 211 19.75 -1.56 -9.83
C GLN A 211 19.40 -0.34 -10.70
N GLY A 212 19.92 0.82 -10.29
CA GLY A 212 19.77 2.05 -11.06
C GLY A 212 18.34 2.61 -11.13
N ARG A 213 17.41 2.10 -10.31
CA ARG A 213 16.00 2.51 -10.29
C ARG A 213 15.52 2.80 -8.89
N VAL A 214 14.52 3.67 -8.80
CA VAL A 214 13.78 3.88 -7.56
C VAL A 214 12.65 2.86 -7.50
N SER A 215 12.66 2.02 -6.47
CA SER A 215 11.54 1.14 -6.11
C SER A 215 10.92 1.66 -4.82
N VAL A 216 9.63 1.98 -4.87
CA VAL A 216 8.88 2.43 -3.69
C VAL A 216 8.55 1.20 -2.84
N ASP A 217 8.86 1.25 -1.55
CA ASP A 217 8.46 0.20 -0.62
C ASP A 217 7.00 0.41 -0.21
N VAL A 218 6.29 -0.68 -0.02
CA VAL A 218 4.90 -0.69 0.46
C VAL A 218 4.82 -0.93 1.97
N VAL A 219 5.94 -1.33 2.57
CA VAL A 219 6.03 -1.58 4.02
C VAL A 219 6.17 -0.23 4.75
N PRO A 220 5.38 0.01 5.80
CA PRO A 220 5.44 1.26 6.54
C PRO A 220 6.83 1.57 7.09
N THR A 221 7.13 2.86 7.21
CA THR A 221 8.38 3.33 7.82
C THR A 221 8.50 2.79 9.26
N GLY A 222 9.70 2.30 9.61
CA GLY A 222 9.97 1.74 10.95
C GLY A 222 10.04 0.21 10.97
N PHE A 223 9.46 -0.47 9.98
CA PHE A 223 9.62 -1.92 9.84
C PHE A 223 10.81 -2.24 8.94
N LYS A 224 11.62 -3.21 9.38
CA LYS A 224 12.78 -3.67 8.62
C LYS A 224 12.52 -5.07 8.11
N GLN A 225 12.69 -5.28 6.82
CA GLN A 225 12.73 -6.58 6.18
C GLN A 225 14.07 -6.75 5.45
N PRO A 226 14.55 -8.00 5.28
CA PRO A 226 15.69 -8.26 4.43
C PRO A 226 15.49 -7.67 3.03
N ALA A 227 16.54 -7.04 2.50
CA ALA A 227 16.54 -6.48 1.16
C ALA A 227 17.76 -6.97 0.38
N ALA A 228 17.56 -7.33 -0.88
CA ALA A 228 18.59 -7.91 -1.71
C ALA A 228 18.52 -7.37 -3.15
N ASP A 229 19.67 -7.16 -3.74
CA ASP A 229 19.84 -7.04 -5.18
C ASP A 229 20.19 -8.42 -5.79
N ALA A 230 20.39 -8.47 -7.11
CA ALA A 230 20.73 -9.71 -7.78
C ALA A 230 22.02 -10.38 -7.25
N ALA A 231 23.00 -9.60 -6.76
CA ALA A 231 24.27 -10.13 -6.32
C ALA A 231 24.22 -10.87 -4.97
N ASN A 232 23.28 -10.51 -4.11
CA ASN A 232 23.16 -11.09 -2.77
C ASN A 232 21.83 -11.82 -2.52
N LEU A 233 21.01 -12.02 -3.56
CA LEU A 233 19.66 -12.58 -3.48
C LEU A 233 19.64 -13.98 -2.87
N SER A 234 20.50 -14.91 -3.30
CA SER A 234 20.57 -16.27 -2.76
C SER A 234 20.73 -16.27 -1.24
N ARG A 235 21.74 -15.54 -0.75
CA ARG A 235 21.99 -15.44 0.68
C ARG A 235 20.81 -14.85 1.44
N ALA A 236 20.15 -13.84 0.86
CA ALA A 236 19.00 -13.21 1.49
C ALA A 236 17.80 -14.15 1.60
N LEU A 237 17.54 -14.95 0.56
CA LEU A 237 16.50 -15.98 0.58
C LEU A 237 16.80 -17.07 1.63
N ASP A 238 18.05 -17.54 1.72
CA ASP A 238 18.46 -18.57 2.66
C ASP A 238 18.42 -18.11 4.13
N SER A 239 18.57 -16.81 4.38
CA SER A 239 18.59 -16.22 5.73
C SER A 239 17.31 -15.48 6.11
N ALA A 240 16.26 -15.59 5.31
CA ALA A 240 15.00 -14.89 5.60
C ALA A 240 14.26 -15.58 6.76
N GLU A 241 13.93 -14.80 7.77
CA GLU A 241 13.22 -15.27 8.97
C GLU A 241 11.79 -14.73 9.01
N PRO A 242 10.84 -15.50 9.57
CA PRO A 242 9.47 -15.06 9.78
C PRO A 242 9.40 -13.81 10.65
N THR A 243 8.62 -12.83 10.22
CA THR A 243 8.38 -11.60 10.98
C THR A 243 6.90 -11.24 10.90
N ASN A 244 6.24 -11.10 12.05
CA ASN A 244 4.85 -10.69 12.12
C ASN A 244 4.75 -9.24 12.59
N ILE A 245 4.08 -8.39 11.80
CA ILE A 245 3.87 -6.97 12.07
C ILE A 245 2.38 -6.59 12.16
N SER A 246 1.47 -7.58 12.20
CA SER A 246 0.02 -7.36 12.04
C SER A 246 -0.54 -6.31 13.01
N ASP A 247 -0.26 -6.47 14.31
CA ASP A 247 -0.83 -5.62 15.36
C ASP A 247 -0.32 -4.17 15.36
N GLN A 248 0.77 -3.92 14.59
CA GLN A 248 1.40 -2.61 14.52
C GLN A 248 0.94 -1.82 13.29
N VAL A 249 0.51 -2.50 12.23
CA VAL A 249 0.15 -1.85 10.95
C VAL A 249 -1.33 -1.54 10.88
N PHE A 250 -2.18 -2.52 11.17
CA PHE A 250 -3.62 -2.40 11.06
C PHE A 250 -4.29 -2.62 12.42
N ALA A 251 -5.22 -1.74 12.75
CA ALA A 251 -6.09 -1.87 13.91
C ALA A 251 -7.45 -2.45 13.49
N GLU A 252 -8.12 -3.12 14.41
CA GLU A 252 -9.51 -3.51 14.23
C GLU A 252 -10.39 -2.28 13.96
N PRO A 253 -11.45 -2.40 13.13
CA PRO A 253 -12.38 -1.30 12.85
C PRO A 253 -13.01 -0.75 14.12
N ASP A 254 -12.77 0.51 14.43
CA ASP A 254 -13.39 1.23 15.54
C ASP A 254 -14.69 1.89 15.08
N LEU A 255 -15.77 1.12 15.07
CA LEU A 255 -17.09 1.58 14.63
C LEU A 255 -17.64 2.73 15.49
N GLU A 256 -17.27 2.82 16.77
CA GLU A 256 -17.67 3.93 17.62
C GLU A 256 -17.02 5.25 17.18
N THR A 257 -15.72 5.22 16.89
CA THR A 257 -15.03 6.38 16.31
C THR A 257 -15.64 6.77 14.96
N TRP A 258 -15.91 5.80 14.08
CA TRP A 258 -16.58 6.07 12.81
C TRP A 258 -17.95 6.71 13.00
N GLN A 259 -18.76 6.18 13.89
CA GLN A 259 -20.09 6.70 14.17
C GLN A 259 -20.04 8.15 14.70
N LYS A 260 -19.16 8.44 15.67
CA LYS A 260 -18.97 9.80 16.20
C LYS A 260 -18.51 10.81 15.14
N VAL A 261 -17.72 10.34 14.18
CA VAL A 261 -17.15 11.20 13.15
C VAL A 261 -18.16 11.47 12.04
N LEU A 262 -18.93 10.46 11.63
CA LEU A 262 -19.95 10.58 10.57
C LEU A 262 -21.23 11.27 11.05
N PHE A 263 -21.60 11.04 12.30
CA PHE A 263 -22.83 11.57 12.90
C PHE A 263 -22.48 12.36 14.17
N PRO A 264 -21.81 13.51 14.04
CA PRO A 264 -21.49 14.32 15.20
C PRO A 264 -22.81 14.72 15.87
N SER A 265 -22.95 14.40 17.18
CA SER A 265 -24.08 14.87 17.96
C SER A 265 -24.19 16.37 17.79
N SER A 266 -25.36 16.85 17.39
CA SER A 266 -25.66 18.27 17.39
C SER A 266 -25.50 18.76 18.84
N THR A 267 -24.33 19.28 19.17
CA THR A 267 -24.17 20.09 20.37
C THR A 267 -25.00 21.34 20.15
N ASN A 268 -26.17 21.39 20.81
CA ASN A 268 -26.95 22.61 20.98
C ASN A 268 -26.11 23.74 21.58
#